data_c9e01475f9b7ada698619ad10f735536
#
_entry.id   c9e01475f9b7ada698619ad10f735536
#
_cell.length_a   1.000
_cell.length_b   1.000
_cell.length_c   1.000
_cell.angle_alpha   90.00
_cell.angle_beta   90.00
_cell.angle_gamma   90.00
#
_symmetry.space_group_name_H-M   'P 1'
#
loop_
_entity.id
_entity.type
_entity.pdbx_description
1 polymer ?
#
loop_
_entity_poly.entity_id
_entity_poly.type
_entity_poly.pdbx_seq_one_letter_code
_entity_poly.pdbx_strand_id
1 'polypeptide(L)'
;MTAPTAAEPAEMTQTHAPTSPQRTGVFRIEVRPRPGQPDPHGQALLNQAKQTLGNIAAVHAARVYLIQAPLTDEQAQSIAQELLTDPINQTATLGASPVDDRHAMIEVHYQPGVMDPVAQSTQSAICEMLPDLPGQAIGVRTGFRYDFDLTGSDDAADRPDTAALQRFAESTLANPVIQDIHTSPFHPEAFPQGHGYELRITHVPIRDLDDAALMKLSRDGHLFLSLAEMHAIRDHFRAIDREPTDIELETFAQTWSEHCVHKTLKSTIRYTPNTSALSTQTSDITFEGRPGHTINEDGSVTIDNLLKRTVAAATFKLMETQPHKDWCVSVFKDNSGIVKFDDTDGVCIKVETHNHPSAIEPYGGAATGIGGCIRDVIGTGLAARPIANTDTFCVAFPDTSTSNIPGGVIHPKRTLQQVVAGVRDYGNRMGIPTVNGALAVDPAYLAN
;
A
#
# COMPACT_ATOMS: atom_id res chain seq x y z
N MET A 1 -21.83 -14.24 -82.63
CA MET A 1 -21.46 -14.99 -81.45
C MET A 1 -21.48 -14.02 -80.28
N THR A 2 -22.58 -13.96 -79.59
CA THR A 2 -22.86 -13.06 -78.47
C THR A 2 -22.43 -13.73 -77.19
N ALA A 3 -21.62 -13.03 -76.37
CA ALA A 3 -21.16 -13.50 -75.08
C ALA A 3 -22.30 -13.38 -74.03
N PRO A 4 -22.41 -14.24 -73.01
CA PRO A 4 -23.44 -14.18 -72.02
C PRO A 4 -23.14 -13.14 -70.93
N THR A 5 -24.16 -12.39 -70.56
CA THR A 5 -24.23 -11.40 -69.52
C THR A 5 -24.02 -12.05 -68.13
N ALA A 6 -23.13 -11.48 -67.33
CA ALA A 6 -22.92 -11.87 -65.94
C ALA A 6 -24.09 -11.47 -65.06
N ALA A 7 -24.57 -12.40 -64.23
CA ALA A 7 -25.60 -12.13 -63.25
C ALA A 7 -25.04 -11.34 -62.06
N GLU A 8 -25.72 -10.32 -61.59
CA GLU A 8 -25.45 -9.57 -60.35
C GLU A 8 -25.59 -10.47 -59.14
N PRO A 9 -24.71 -10.33 -58.10
CA PRO A 9 -24.88 -11.08 -56.85
C PRO A 9 -26.03 -10.45 -56.02
N ALA A 10 -26.94 -11.33 -55.56
CA ALA A 10 -28.02 -10.95 -54.66
C ALA A 10 -27.46 -10.39 -53.34
N GLU A 11 -27.85 -9.20 -52.98
CA GLU A 11 -27.66 -8.65 -51.64
C GLU A 11 -28.31 -9.53 -50.58
N MET A 12 -27.47 -10.19 -49.76
CA MET A 12 -27.95 -10.82 -48.54
C MET A 12 -28.27 -9.70 -47.53
N THR A 13 -29.52 -9.41 -47.38
CA THR A 13 -30.07 -8.61 -46.29
C THR A 13 -29.77 -9.37 -44.98
N GLN A 14 -28.72 -8.95 -44.22
CA GLN A 14 -28.53 -9.35 -42.86
C GLN A 14 -29.69 -8.77 -42.03
N THR A 15 -30.63 -9.63 -41.65
CA THR A 15 -31.65 -9.32 -40.65
C THR A 15 -30.92 -9.20 -39.32
N HIS A 16 -30.63 -7.96 -38.88
CA HIS A 16 -30.23 -7.69 -37.51
C HIS A 16 -31.38 -8.13 -36.59
N ALA A 17 -31.13 -9.12 -35.74
CA ALA A 17 -31.99 -9.42 -34.60
C ALA A 17 -32.14 -8.13 -33.76
N PRO A 18 -33.31 -7.88 -33.14
CA PRO A 18 -33.49 -6.69 -32.32
C PRO A 18 -32.49 -6.73 -31.16
N THR A 19 -31.54 -5.81 -31.15
CA THR A 19 -30.61 -5.63 -30.03
C THR A 19 -31.42 -5.20 -28.82
N SER A 20 -31.31 -5.97 -27.73
CA SER A 20 -31.90 -5.59 -26.45
C SER A 20 -31.45 -4.17 -26.05
N PRO A 21 -32.31 -3.36 -25.45
CA PRO A 21 -31.95 -1.96 -25.12
C PRO A 21 -30.77 -1.93 -24.14
N GLN A 22 -29.75 -1.15 -24.46
CA GLN A 22 -28.66 -0.88 -23.56
C GLN A 22 -29.16 -0.10 -22.34
N ARG A 23 -28.78 -0.51 -21.16
CA ARG A 23 -29.03 0.21 -19.91
C ARG A 23 -27.81 1.00 -19.52
N THR A 24 -27.94 2.27 -19.23
CA THR A 24 -26.92 3.11 -18.63
C THR A 24 -27.10 3.05 -17.10
N GLY A 25 -26.12 2.52 -16.39
CA GLY A 25 -26.17 2.40 -14.94
C GLY A 25 -25.05 1.52 -14.42
N VAL A 26 -25.09 1.23 -13.14
CA VAL A 26 -24.14 0.32 -12.50
C VAL A 26 -24.76 -1.07 -12.45
N PHE A 27 -24.12 -2.03 -13.10
CA PHE A 27 -24.46 -3.44 -12.94
C PHE A 27 -23.70 -3.99 -11.73
N ARG A 28 -24.42 -4.68 -10.85
CA ARG A 28 -23.84 -5.39 -9.73
C ARG A 28 -23.80 -6.88 -10.03
N ILE A 29 -22.64 -7.51 -9.80
CA ILE A 29 -22.43 -8.95 -9.98
C ILE A 29 -21.80 -9.49 -8.68
N GLU A 30 -22.41 -10.50 -8.09
CA GLU A 30 -21.88 -11.21 -6.92
C GLU A 30 -21.39 -12.59 -7.36
N VAL A 31 -20.11 -12.87 -7.13
CA VAL A 31 -19.49 -14.17 -7.43
C VAL A 31 -19.23 -14.91 -6.12
N ARG A 32 -19.78 -16.11 -5.98
CA ARG A 32 -19.72 -16.93 -4.76
C ARG A 32 -19.26 -18.36 -5.08
N PRO A 33 -18.69 -19.09 -4.11
CA PRO A 33 -18.56 -20.53 -4.22
C PRO A 33 -19.92 -21.19 -4.48
N ARG A 34 -19.95 -22.23 -5.33
CA ARG A 34 -21.18 -23.02 -5.54
C ARG A 34 -21.58 -23.73 -4.26
N PRO A 35 -22.87 -24.03 -4.05
CA PRO A 35 -23.32 -24.85 -2.94
C PRO A 35 -22.53 -26.18 -2.89
N GLY A 36 -21.98 -26.50 -1.72
CA GLY A 36 -21.14 -27.68 -1.51
C GLY A 36 -19.65 -27.52 -1.88
N GLN A 37 -19.25 -26.42 -2.46
CA GLN A 37 -17.84 -26.07 -2.66
C GLN A 37 -17.28 -25.35 -1.44
N PRO A 38 -15.97 -25.51 -1.13
CA PRO A 38 -15.32 -24.78 -0.05
C PRO A 38 -15.41 -23.26 -0.24
N ASP A 39 -15.65 -22.54 0.86
CA ASP A 39 -15.52 -21.11 0.95
C ASP A 39 -14.31 -20.74 1.84
N PRO A 40 -13.10 -20.64 1.29
CA PRO A 40 -11.91 -20.38 2.08
C PRO A 40 -11.95 -19.02 2.80
N HIS A 41 -12.58 -18.01 2.18
CA HIS A 41 -12.70 -16.67 2.77
C HIS A 41 -13.67 -16.67 3.97
N GLY A 42 -14.84 -17.27 3.80
CA GLY A 42 -15.82 -17.39 4.88
C GLY A 42 -15.29 -18.27 6.02
N GLN A 43 -14.69 -19.41 5.72
CA GLN A 43 -14.12 -20.32 6.71
C GLN A 43 -12.99 -19.68 7.53
N ALA A 44 -12.13 -18.89 6.91
CA ALA A 44 -11.05 -18.20 7.60
C ALA A 44 -11.56 -17.19 8.65
N LEU A 45 -12.74 -16.63 8.43
CA LEU A 45 -13.34 -15.62 9.31
C LEU A 45 -14.22 -16.21 10.41
N LEU A 46 -14.72 -17.43 10.25
CA LEU A 46 -15.75 -18.01 11.11
C LEU A 46 -15.38 -18.00 12.61
N ASN A 47 -14.17 -18.41 12.94
CA ASN A 47 -13.74 -18.46 14.36
C ASN A 47 -13.67 -17.08 14.98
N GLN A 48 -13.19 -16.10 14.22
CA GLN A 48 -13.07 -14.72 14.68
C GLN A 48 -14.46 -14.06 14.79
N ALA A 49 -15.34 -14.32 13.81
CA ALA A 49 -16.73 -13.86 13.86
C ALA A 49 -17.47 -14.41 15.09
N LYS A 50 -17.32 -15.71 15.39
CA LYS A 50 -17.88 -16.33 16.61
C LYS A 50 -17.41 -15.68 17.90
N GLN A 51 -16.12 -15.35 17.98
CA GLN A 51 -15.54 -14.73 19.18
C GLN A 51 -15.99 -13.28 19.38
N THR A 52 -16.22 -12.54 18.30
CA THR A 52 -16.48 -11.09 18.36
C THR A 52 -17.95 -10.73 18.23
N LEU A 53 -18.67 -11.42 17.35
CA LEU A 53 -20.09 -11.15 17.06
C LEU A 53 -21.05 -12.10 17.81
N GLY A 54 -20.53 -13.19 18.39
CA GLY A 54 -21.34 -14.17 19.13
C GLY A 54 -21.95 -15.23 18.22
N ASN A 55 -23.27 -15.39 18.27
CA ASN A 55 -24.06 -16.47 17.69
C ASN A 55 -23.97 -16.61 16.16
N ILE A 56 -22.78 -16.92 15.63
CA ILE A 56 -22.54 -17.14 14.19
C ILE A 56 -22.40 -18.62 13.89
N ALA A 57 -23.23 -19.14 12.99
CA ALA A 57 -23.16 -20.53 12.49
C ALA A 57 -22.15 -20.69 11.37
N ALA A 58 -22.23 -19.85 10.36
CA ALA A 58 -21.39 -19.86 9.19
C ALA A 58 -21.10 -18.44 8.72
N VAL A 59 -20.06 -18.30 7.89
CA VAL A 59 -19.73 -17.06 7.16
C VAL A 59 -19.59 -17.43 5.70
N HIS A 60 -20.28 -16.72 4.83
CA HIS A 60 -20.24 -16.88 3.39
C HIS A 60 -19.66 -15.65 2.73
N ALA A 61 -18.63 -15.82 1.90
CA ALA A 61 -18.01 -14.70 1.19
C ALA A 61 -18.48 -14.62 -0.26
N ALA A 62 -18.62 -13.40 -0.74
CA ALA A 62 -18.79 -13.10 -2.17
C ALA A 62 -17.82 -12.03 -2.61
N ARG A 63 -17.28 -12.16 -3.82
CA ARG A 63 -16.66 -11.03 -4.49
C ARG A 63 -17.75 -10.23 -5.21
N VAL A 64 -17.74 -8.94 -5.00
CA VAL A 64 -18.69 -8.01 -5.62
C VAL A 64 -17.98 -7.25 -6.72
N TYR A 65 -18.59 -7.22 -7.89
CA TYR A 65 -18.17 -6.37 -9.01
C TYR A 65 -19.28 -5.38 -9.29
N LEU A 66 -18.92 -4.11 -9.34
CA LEU A 66 -19.78 -3.02 -9.78
C LEU A 66 -19.23 -2.54 -11.12
N ILE A 67 -20.07 -2.60 -12.17
CA ILE A 67 -19.65 -2.28 -13.54
C ILE A 67 -20.55 -1.18 -14.05
N GLN A 68 -20.00 0.00 -14.27
CA GLN A 68 -20.70 1.11 -14.92
C GLN A 68 -20.34 1.10 -16.41
N ALA A 69 -21.26 0.72 -17.24
CA ALA A 69 -21.08 0.68 -18.70
C ALA A 69 -22.46 0.63 -19.41
N PRO A 70 -22.54 1.03 -20.68
CA PRO A 70 -23.75 0.88 -21.48
C PRO A 70 -23.87 -0.58 -21.98
N LEU A 71 -24.36 -1.47 -21.13
CA LEU A 71 -24.49 -2.90 -21.42
C LEU A 71 -25.95 -3.31 -21.66
N THR A 72 -26.16 -4.36 -22.44
CA THR A 72 -27.41 -5.11 -22.43
C THR A 72 -27.42 -6.12 -21.27
N ASP A 73 -28.60 -6.61 -20.89
CA ASP A 73 -28.69 -7.63 -19.82
C ASP A 73 -27.97 -8.94 -20.25
N GLU A 74 -27.97 -9.29 -21.55
CA GLU A 74 -27.22 -10.44 -22.07
C GLU A 74 -25.71 -10.23 -21.94
N GLN A 75 -25.21 -9.05 -22.27
CA GLN A 75 -23.77 -8.72 -22.10
C GLN A 75 -23.36 -8.77 -20.63
N ALA A 76 -24.16 -8.22 -19.73
CA ALA A 76 -23.91 -8.31 -18.29
C ALA A 76 -23.89 -9.75 -17.79
N GLN A 77 -24.81 -10.60 -18.31
CA GLN A 77 -24.86 -12.04 -17.99
C GLN A 77 -23.64 -12.80 -18.53
N SER A 78 -23.20 -12.49 -19.76
CA SER A 78 -22.00 -13.09 -20.35
C SER A 78 -20.74 -12.69 -19.57
N ILE A 79 -20.56 -11.42 -19.21
CA ILE A 79 -19.48 -10.96 -18.32
C ILE A 79 -19.49 -11.74 -17.01
N ALA A 80 -20.68 -11.88 -16.39
CA ALA A 80 -20.80 -12.59 -15.12
C ALA A 80 -20.38 -14.04 -15.21
N GLN A 81 -20.81 -14.76 -16.26
CA GLN A 81 -20.64 -16.20 -16.38
C GLN A 81 -19.33 -16.63 -17.03
N GLU A 82 -18.88 -15.90 -18.06
CA GLU A 82 -17.75 -16.31 -18.89
C GLU A 82 -16.43 -15.64 -18.44
N LEU A 83 -16.51 -14.42 -17.88
CA LEU A 83 -15.33 -13.69 -17.47
C LEU A 83 -15.06 -13.76 -15.97
N LEU A 84 -16.10 -13.55 -15.13
CA LEU A 84 -15.92 -13.34 -13.70
C LEU A 84 -16.07 -14.59 -12.86
N THR A 85 -16.60 -15.68 -13.40
CA THR A 85 -16.96 -16.89 -12.67
C THR A 85 -16.14 -18.10 -13.15
N ASP A 86 -15.50 -18.80 -12.21
CA ASP A 86 -15.01 -20.15 -12.48
C ASP A 86 -16.21 -21.10 -12.60
N PRO A 87 -16.46 -21.68 -13.79
CA PRO A 87 -17.64 -22.49 -14.02
C PRO A 87 -17.68 -23.80 -13.21
N ILE A 88 -16.56 -24.23 -12.63
CA ILE A 88 -16.47 -25.44 -11.82
C ILE A 88 -16.85 -25.14 -10.36
N ASN A 89 -16.26 -24.10 -9.78
CA ASN A 89 -16.30 -23.85 -8.34
C ASN A 89 -17.23 -22.70 -7.93
N GLN A 90 -17.63 -21.84 -8.88
CA GLN A 90 -18.31 -20.60 -8.57
C GLN A 90 -19.64 -20.45 -9.31
N THR A 91 -20.44 -19.53 -8.81
CA THR A 91 -21.67 -19.06 -9.44
C THR A 91 -21.74 -17.55 -9.33
N ALA A 92 -22.33 -16.89 -10.35
CA ALA A 92 -22.58 -15.46 -10.35
C ALA A 92 -24.07 -15.16 -10.24
N THR A 93 -24.40 -14.08 -9.56
CA THR A 93 -25.74 -13.51 -9.46
C THR A 93 -25.71 -12.05 -9.92
N LEU A 94 -26.60 -11.67 -10.82
CA LEU A 94 -26.83 -10.26 -11.15
C LEU A 94 -27.71 -9.62 -10.07
N GLY A 95 -27.30 -8.45 -9.60
CA GLY A 95 -27.94 -7.76 -8.49
C GLY A 95 -27.41 -8.19 -7.13
N ALA A 96 -28.02 -7.65 -6.07
CA ALA A 96 -27.69 -8.00 -4.70
C ALA A 96 -28.48 -9.22 -4.25
N SER A 97 -27.79 -10.20 -3.66
CA SER A 97 -28.48 -11.29 -2.98
C SER A 97 -29.28 -10.76 -1.78
N PRO A 98 -30.51 -11.26 -1.57
CA PRO A 98 -31.34 -10.83 -0.44
C PRO A 98 -30.65 -11.07 0.89
N VAL A 99 -30.86 -10.17 1.84
CA VAL A 99 -30.50 -10.36 3.25
C VAL A 99 -31.79 -10.62 4.02
N ASP A 100 -31.95 -11.81 4.55
CA ASP A 100 -33.11 -12.15 5.37
C ASP A 100 -32.83 -11.93 6.87
N ASP A 101 -33.85 -12.16 7.69
CA ASP A 101 -33.78 -11.94 9.13
C ASP A 101 -32.82 -12.88 9.88
N ARG A 102 -32.31 -13.91 9.26
CA ARG A 102 -31.33 -14.86 9.82
C ARG A 102 -29.89 -14.56 9.42
N HIS A 103 -29.68 -13.47 8.70
CA HIS A 103 -28.35 -13.07 8.23
C HIS A 103 -28.01 -11.67 8.68
N ALA A 104 -26.76 -11.47 9.07
CA ALA A 104 -26.13 -10.15 9.10
C ALA A 104 -25.13 -10.07 7.94
N MET A 105 -24.83 -8.89 7.45
CA MET A 105 -23.89 -8.74 6.34
C MET A 105 -22.97 -7.55 6.53
N ILE A 106 -21.79 -7.66 5.94
CA ILE A 106 -20.81 -6.58 5.80
C ILE A 106 -20.30 -6.60 4.36
N GLU A 107 -20.28 -5.43 3.74
CA GLU A 107 -19.56 -5.21 2.49
C GLU A 107 -18.39 -4.26 2.71
N VAL A 108 -17.29 -4.53 1.99
CA VAL A 108 -16.08 -3.71 2.01
C VAL A 108 -15.70 -3.37 0.58
N HIS A 109 -15.65 -2.09 0.27
CA HIS A 109 -15.28 -1.56 -1.05
C HIS A 109 -14.13 -0.57 -0.93
N TYR A 110 -13.29 -0.45 -1.96
CA TYR A 110 -12.30 0.62 -2.00
C TYR A 110 -12.96 1.99 -2.12
N GLN A 111 -12.41 2.98 -1.43
CA GLN A 111 -12.83 4.37 -1.55
C GLN A 111 -12.57 4.92 -2.96
N PRO A 112 -13.34 5.91 -3.42
CA PRO A 112 -13.07 6.59 -4.68
C PRO A 112 -11.65 7.16 -4.72
N GLY A 113 -10.94 6.92 -5.83
CA GLY A 113 -9.56 7.38 -6.00
C GLY A 113 -8.49 6.41 -5.49
N VAL A 114 -8.85 5.41 -4.71
CA VAL A 114 -7.93 4.33 -4.31
C VAL A 114 -7.77 3.35 -5.47
N MET A 115 -6.53 2.94 -5.72
CA MET A 115 -6.23 1.94 -6.76
C MET A 115 -6.87 0.59 -6.41
N ASP A 116 -7.62 0.04 -7.36
CA ASP A 116 -8.21 -1.29 -7.31
C ASP A 116 -7.66 -2.15 -8.46
N PRO A 117 -6.61 -2.96 -8.22
CA PRO A 117 -5.96 -3.74 -9.28
C PRO A 117 -6.89 -4.77 -9.93
N VAL A 118 -7.84 -5.30 -9.15
CA VAL A 118 -8.82 -6.26 -9.67
C VAL A 118 -9.81 -5.56 -10.59
N ALA A 119 -10.26 -4.35 -10.24
CA ALA A 119 -11.10 -3.54 -11.10
C ALA A 119 -10.42 -3.20 -12.42
N GLN A 120 -9.14 -2.81 -12.39
CA GLN A 120 -8.37 -2.50 -13.59
C GLN A 120 -8.22 -3.72 -14.51
N SER A 121 -7.88 -4.88 -13.95
CA SER A 121 -7.79 -6.14 -14.73
C SER A 121 -9.13 -6.54 -15.31
N THR A 122 -10.20 -6.40 -14.53
CA THR A 122 -11.57 -6.69 -14.98
C THR A 122 -12.00 -5.74 -16.10
N GLN A 123 -11.71 -4.44 -15.97
CA GLN A 123 -12.01 -3.45 -17.00
C GLN A 123 -11.29 -3.79 -18.32
N SER A 124 -10.01 -4.13 -18.26
CA SER A 124 -9.23 -4.54 -19.44
C SER A 124 -9.83 -5.77 -20.11
N ALA A 125 -10.19 -6.77 -19.32
CA ALA A 125 -10.80 -8.00 -19.86
C ALA A 125 -12.20 -7.77 -20.46
N ILE A 126 -12.99 -6.87 -19.89
CA ILE A 126 -14.29 -6.46 -20.49
C ILE A 126 -14.08 -5.74 -21.82
N CYS A 127 -13.07 -4.86 -21.92
CA CYS A 127 -12.72 -4.20 -23.18
C CYS A 127 -12.31 -5.21 -24.26
N GLU A 128 -11.57 -6.27 -23.90
CA GLU A 128 -11.21 -7.34 -24.84
C GLU A 128 -12.43 -8.18 -25.26
N MET A 129 -13.34 -8.46 -24.33
CA MET A 129 -14.54 -9.23 -24.57
C MET A 129 -15.58 -8.47 -25.41
N LEU A 130 -15.66 -7.15 -25.25
CA LEU A 130 -16.61 -6.26 -25.91
C LEU A 130 -15.88 -5.11 -26.63
N PRO A 131 -15.17 -5.39 -27.74
CA PRO A 131 -14.32 -4.39 -28.42
C PRO A 131 -15.08 -3.22 -29.03
N ASP A 132 -16.37 -3.36 -29.25
CA ASP A 132 -17.22 -2.28 -29.76
C ASP A 132 -17.59 -1.23 -28.72
N LEU A 133 -17.34 -1.48 -27.43
CA LEU A 133 -17.55 -0.52 -26.36
C LEU A 133 -16.33 0.36 -26.16
N PRO A 134 -16.46 1.70 -26.14
CA PRO A 134 -15.35 2.57 -25.83
C PRO A 134 -14.83 2.27 -24.42
N GLY A 135 -13.54 1.95 -24.27
CA GLY A 135 -12.94 1.62 -22.97
C GLY A 135 -13.12 2.71 -21.90
N GLN A 136 -13.22 3.98 -22.32
CA GLN A 136 -13.52 5.12 -21.45
C GLN A 136 -14.96 5.11 -20.89
N ALA A 137 -15.87 4.37 -21.51
CA ALA A 137 -17.26 4.24 -21.05
C ALA A 137 -17.43 3.11 -20.01
N ILE A 138 -16.37 2.35 -19.70
CA ILE A 138 -16.40 1.22 -18.79
C ILE A 138 -15.69 1.63 -17.50
N GLY A 139 -16.43 1.70 -16.41
CA GLY A 139 -15.89 1.83 -15.06
C GLY A 139 -16.12 0.54 -14.28
N VAL A 140 -15.13 0.12 -13.49
CA VAL A 140 -15.25 -1.05 -12.62
C VAL A 140 -14.81 -0.69 -11.22
N ARG A 141 -15.50 -1.21 -10.20
CA ARG A 141 -15.10 -1.21 -8.79
C ARG A 141 -15.34 -2.59 -8.22
N THR A 142 -14.50 -3.02 -7.29
CA THR A 142 -14.69 -4.31 -6.65
C THR A 142 -14.82 -4.19 -5.14
N GLY A 143 -15.33 -5.25 -4.53
CA GLY A 143 -15.45 -5.36 -3.09
C GLY A 143 -15.63 -6.81 -2.66
N PHE A 144 -15.76 -6.98 -1.37
CA PHE A 144 -16.14 -8.24 -0.75
C PHE A 144 -17.41 -8.06 0.06
N ARG A 145 -18.30 -9.02 -0.03
CA ARG A 145 -19.47 -9.18 0.83
C ARG A 145 -19.28 -10.42 1.68
N TYR A 146 -19.60 -10.28 2.96
CA TYR A 146 -19.61 -11.35 3.95
C TYR A 146 -21.00 -11.44 4.56
N ASP A 147 -21.65 -12.59 4.38
CA ASP A 147 -22.93 -12.91 4.99
C ASP A 147 -22.67 -13.82 6.20
N PHE A 148 -23.21 -13.47 7.32
CA PHE A 148 -23.07 -14.16 8.60
C PHE A 148 -24.39 -14.84 8.94
N ASP A 149 -24.43 -16.19 8.89
CA ASP A 149 -25.56 -16.96 9.34
C ASP A 149 -25.63 -16.94 10.85
N LEU A 150 -26.78 -16.53 11.40
CA LEU A 150 -26.99 -16.45 12.84
C LEU A 150 -27.48 -17.81 13.37
N THR A 151 -26.89 -18.30 14.49
CA THR A 151 -27.37 -19.48 15.19
C THR A 151 -28.36 -19.07 16.26
N GLY A 152 -29.50 -19.76 16.32
CA GLY A 152 -30.43 -19.63 17.45
C GLY A 152 -31.67 -18.83 17.12
N SER A 153 -32.39 -18.45 18.16
CA SER A 153 -33.75 -17.96 18.14
C SER A 153 -34.02 -16.81 17.22
N ASP A 154 -35.26 -16.73 16.74
CA ASP A 154 -35.87 -15.55 16.06
C ASP A 154 -35.86 -14.27 16.94
N ASP A 155 -35.10 -14.27 18.05
CA ASP A 155 -35.04 -13.16 18.98
C ASP A 155 -34.09 -12.07 18.47
N ALA A 156 -34.63 -10.91 18.17
CA ALA A 156 -33.88 -9.75 17.65
C ALA A 156 -32.77 -9.28 18.61
N ALA A 157 -32.83 -9.70 19.91
CA ALA A 157 -31.84 -9.38 20.92
C ALA A 157 -30.48 -10.11 20.72
N ASP A 158 -30.48 -11.22 20.01
CA ASP A 158 -29.27 -12.03 19.76
C ASP A 158 -28.51 -11.63 18.49
N ARG A 159 -28.97 -10.62 17.77
CA ARG A 159 -28.34 -10.13 16.54
C ARG A 159 -27.24 -9.13 16.86
N PRO A 160 -26.08 -9.22 16.18
CA PRO A 160 -25.08 -8.17 16.27
C PRO A 160 -25.67 -6.85 15.75
N ASP A 161 -25.57 -5.79 16.54
CA ASP A 161 -25.99 -4.47 16.14
C ASP A 161 -25.04 -3.89 15.08
N THR A 162 -25.46 -2.83 14.40
CA THR A 162 -24.66 -2.17 13.36
C THR A 162 -23.29 -1.73 13.89
N ALA A 163 -23.21 -1.30 15.16
CA ALA A 163 -21.95 -0.86 15.76
C ALA A 163 -21.00 -2.04 16.01
N ALA A 164 -21.52 -3.22 16.37
CA ALA A 164 -20.72 -4.45 16.51
C ALA A 164 -20.19 -4.91 15.15
N LEU A 165 -21.02 -4.88 14.11
CA LEU A 165 -20.61 -5.20 12.73
C LEU A 165 -19.53 -4.22 12.24
N GLN A 166 -19.70 -2.93 12.49
CA GLN A 166 -18.72 -1.90 12.13
C GLN A 166 -17.37 -2.15 12.83
N ARG A 167 -17.36 -2.36 14.16
CA ARG A 167 -16.14 -2.66 14.90
C ARG A 167 -15.45 -3.95 14.42
N PHE A 168 -16.24 -4.98 14.11
CA PHE A 168 -15.71 -6.21 13.55
C PHE A 168 -15.08 -5.97 12.19
N ALA A 169 -15.74 -5.22 11.31
CA ALA A 169 -15.20 -4.88 10.00
C ALA A 169 -13.88 -4.11 10.09
N GLU A 170 -13.82 -3.06 10.91
CA GLU A 170 -12.61 -2.24 11.10
C GLU A 170 -11.43 -3.04 11.68
N SER A 171 -11.71 -3.96 12.61
CA SER A 171 -10.65 -4.77 13.24
C SER A 171 -10.20 -5.96 12.39
N THR A 172 -11.02 -6.42 11.43
CA THR A 172 -10.84 -7.71 10.77
C THR A 172 -10.88 -7.67 9.26
N LEU A 173 -11.83 -6.93 8.67
CA LEU A 173 -12.14 -7.03 7.23
C LEU A 173 -11.63 -5.85 6.42
N ALA A 174 -11.64 -4.65 6.96
CA ALA A 174 -11.41 -3.42 6.22
C ALA A 174 -10.26 -2.59 6.78
N ASN A 175 -9.64 -1.83 5.91
CA ASN A 175 -8.78 -0.71 6.27
C ASN A 175 -9.59 0.59 6.06
N PRO A 176 -10.10 1.24 7.12
CA PRO A 176 -10.97 2.41 6.98
C PRO A 176 -10.26 3.63 6.37
N VAL A 177 -8.93 3.61 6.22
CA VAL A 177 -8.17 4.67 5.53
C VAL A 177 -8.43 4.65 4.02
N ILE A 178 -8.65 3.44 3.45
CA ILE A 178 -8.76 3.25 2.00
C ILE A 178 -10.02 2.50 1.58
N GLN A 179 -10.85 2.06 2.54
CA GLN A 179 -12.03 1.24 2.26
C GLN A 179 -13.25 1.75 3.02
N ASP A 180 -14.38 1.69 2.34
CA ASP A 180 -15.71 1.94 2.91
C ASP A 180 -16.34 0.63 3.38
N ILE A 181 -17.05 0.71 4.51
CA ILE A 181 -17.75 -0.41 5.13
C ILE A 181 -19.25 -0.16 5.04
N HIS A 182 -19.99 -1.13 4.54
CA HIS A 182 -21.44 -1.09 4.44
C HIS A 182 -22.05 -2.29 5.15
N THR A 183 -23.13 -2.06 5.92
CA THR A 183 -23.92 -3.10 6.58
C THR A 183 -25.23 -3.42 5.84
N SER A 184 -25.35 -2.93 4.63
CA SER A 184 -26.39 -3.23 3.65
C SER A 184 -25.77 -3.30 2.25
N PRO A 185 -26.41 -3.96 1.27
CA PRO A 185 -25.84 -4.08 -0.06
C PRO A 185 -25.57 -2.73 -0.71
N PHE A 186 -24.31 -2.50 -1.10
CA PHE A 186 -23.90 -1.25 -1.74
C PHE A 186 -24.11 -1.33 -3.25
N HIS A 187 -25.04 -0.53 -3.77
CA HIS A 187 -25.34 -0.45 -5.20
C HIS A 187 -25.59 1.01 -5.60
N PRO A 188 -24.53 1.76 -5.94
CA PRO A 188 -24.66 3.16 -6.36
C PRO A 188 -25.32 3.25 -7.72
N GLU A 189 -26.05 4.34 -7.98
CA GLU A 189 -26.65 4.63 -9.29
C GLU A 189 -25.59 4.97 -10.34
N ALA A 190 -24.51 5.63 -9.92
CA ALA A 190 -23.37 5.98 -10.75
C ALA A 190 -22.10 6.04 -9.88
N PHE A 191 -20.95 5.88 -10.53
CA PHE A 191 -19.66 6.10 -9.83
C PHE A 191 -19.40 7.60 -9.65
N PRO A 192 -18.78 7.99 -8.54
CA PRO A 192 -18.32 9.36 -8.37
C PRO A 192 -17.42 9.76 -9.54
N GLN A 193 -17.75 10.83 -10.19
CA GLN A 193 -16.89 11.41 -11.22
C GLN A 193 -15.86 12.30 -10.52
N GLY A 194 -14.61 12.19 -10.95
CA GLY A 194 -13.58 13.13 -10.52
C GLY A 194 -13.94 14.56 -10.91
N HIS A 195 -13.50 15.52 -10.13
CA HIS A 195 -13.61 16.92 -10.53
C HIS A 195 -12.78 17.18 -11.79
N GLY A 196 -13.31 17.96 -12.73
CA GLY A 196 -12.55 18.42 -13.88
C GLY A 196 -11.28 19.12 -13.41
N TYR A 197 -10.11 18.63 -13.85
CA TYR A 197 -8.83 19.25 -13.51
C TYR A 197 -8.53 20.37 -14.50
N GLU A 198 -8.37 21.56 -13.95
CA GLU A 198 -7.82 22.69 -14.68
C GLU A 198 -6.42 22.97 -14.14
N LEU A 199 -5.42 22.95 -15.02
CA LEU A 199 -4.05 23.27 -14.63
C LEU A 199 -3.99 24.72 -14.12
N ARG A 200 -3.65 24.88 -12.84
CA ARG A 200 -3.39 26.19 -12.22
C ARG A 200 -1.96 26.22 -11.73
N ILE A 201 -1.22 27.21 -12.22
CA ILE A 201 0.12 27.48 -11.70
C ILE A 201 -0.05 28.47 -10.55
N THR A 202 0.23 28.00 -9.35
CA THR A 202 0.13 28.80 -8.11
C THR A 202 1.50 29.36 -7.78
N HIS A 203 1.63 30.70 -7.72
CA HIS A 203 2.84 31.35 -7.23
C HIS A 203 2.67 31.67 -5.74
N VAL A 204 3.68 31.30 -4.96
CA VAL A 204 3.67 31.48 -3.51
C VAL A 204 4.51 32.70 -3.15
N PRO A 205 3.93 33.78 -2.59
CA PRO A 205 4.69 34.99 -2.26
C PRO A 205 5.57 34.74 -1.03
N ILE A 206 6.89 34.56 -1.25
CA ILE A 206 7.86 34.34 -0.15
C ILE A 206 8.90 35.47 -0.03
N ARG A 207 9.08 36.27 -1.07
CA ARG A 207 10.20 37.21 -1.17
C ARG A 207 10.21 38.26 -0.07
N ASP A 208 9.04 38.71 0.36
CA ASP A 208 8.90 39.77 1.35
C ASP A 208 8.52 39.25 2.74
N LEU A 209 8.45 37.91 2.93
CA LEU A 209 8.11 37.33 4.22
C LEU A 209 9.23 37.48 5.23
N ASP A 210 8.85 37.79 6.45
CA ASP A 210 9.73 37.75 7.62
C ASP A 210 9.92 36.30 8.11
N ASP A 211 10.80 36.12 9.08
CA ASP A 211 11.17 34.83 9.61
C ASP A 211 9.96 34.05 10.20
N ALA A 212 9.07 34.76 10.88
CA ALA A 212 7.89 34.15 11.48
C ALA A 212 6.91 33.63 10.40
N ALA A 213 6.70 34.43 9.34
CA ALA A 213 5.85 34.10 8.23
C ALA A 213 6.44 32.94 7.36
N LEU A 214 7.77 32.97 7.15
CA LEU A 214 8.46 31.85 6.47
C LEU A 214 8.30 30.53 7.24
N MET A 215 8.50 30.53 8.55
CA MET A 215 8.33 29.34 9.37
C MET A 215 6.87 28.89 9.47
N LYS A 216 5.94 29.85 9.45
CA LYS A 216 4.51 29.52 9.35
C LYS A 216 4.18 28.85 8.02
N LEU A 217 4.66 29.40 6.90
CA LEU A 217 4.47 28.81 5.58
C LEU A 217 5.05 27.39 5.49
N SER A 218 6.28 27.20 5.99
CA SER A 218 6.94 25.88 6.00
C SER A 218 6.12 24.83 6.77
N ARG A 219 5.56 25.22 7.92
CA ARG A 219 4.75 24.33 8.76
C ARG A 219 3.36 24.07 8.17
N ASP A 220 2.64 25.13 7.82
CA ASP A 220 1.26 25.01 7.33
C ASP A 220 1.20 24.37 5.93
N GLY A 221 2.25 24.57 5.12
CA GLY A 221 2.43 23.91 3.83
C GLY A 221 3.08 22.52 3.90
N HIS A 222 3.33 21.99 5.11
CA HIS A 222 3.99 20.69 5.32
C HIS A 222 5.33 20.52 4.59
N LEU A 223 6.06 21.64 4.38
CA LEU A 223 7.36 21.60 3.71
C LEU A 223 8.47 21.08 4.64
N PHE A 224 8.32 21.27 5.96
CA PHE A 224 9.28 20.85 6.99
C PHE A 224 10.71 21.38 6.77
N LEU A 225 10.82 22.53 6.11
CA LEU A 225 12.09 23.22 5.89
C LEU A 225 12.44 24.07 7.11
N SER A 226 13.71 24.09 7.47
CA SER A 226 14.25 24.97 8.52
C SER A 226 14.25 26.43 8.07
N LEU A 227 14.38 27.37 9.05
CA LEU A 227 14.46 28.79 8.73
C LEU A 227 15.64 29.11 7.79
N ALA A 228 16.79 28.48 7.99
CA ALA A 228 17.96 28.68 7.14
C ALA A 228 17.70 28.23 5.69
N GLU A 229 17.00 27.14 5.51
CA GLU A 229 16.61 26.65 4.18
C GLU A 229 15.58 27.56 3.53
N MET A 230 14.58 28.01 4.29
CA MET A 230 13.60 28.99 3.82
C MET A 230 14.25 30.32 3.41
N HIS A 231 15.27 30.79 4.14
CA HIS A 231 16.07 31.94 3.76
C HIS A 231 16.81 31.71 2.43
N ALA A 232 17.46 30.56 2.28
CA ALA A 232 18.18 30.23 1.05
C ALA A 232 17.25 30.23 -0.16
N ILE A 233 16.05 29.65 -0.03
CA ILE A 233 15.03 29.64 -1.08
C ILE A 233 14.54 31.06 -1.36
N ARG A 234 14.15 31.82 -0.34
CA ARG A 234 13.71 33.22 -0.49
C ARG A 234 14.74 34.08 -1.19
N ASP A 235 16.00 34.00 -0.78
CA ASP A 235 17.06 34.82 -1.32
C ASP A 235 17.41 34.43 -2.76
N HIS A 236 17.29 33.16 -3.11
CA HIS A 236 17.39 32.72 -4.50
C HIS A 236 16.29 33.33 -5.37
N PHE A 237 15.03 33.27 -4.95
CA PHE A 237 13.92 33.82 -5.70
C PHE A 237 13.91 35.35 -5.75
N ARG A 238 14.47 36.03 -4.72
CA ARG A 238 14.80 37.46 -4.80
C ARG A 238 15.81 37.76 -5.89
N ALA A 239 16.87 36.97 -6.00
CA ALA A 239 17.94 37.17 -6.98
C ALA A 239 17.47 36.98 -8.43
N ILE A 240 16.51 36.13 -8.68
CA ILE A 240 15.93 35.89 -10.02
C ILE A 240 14.64 36.68 -10.26
N ASP A 241 14.27 37.55 -9.33
CA ASP A 241 13.15 38.51 -9.40
C ASP A 241 11.79 37.88 -9.75
N ARG A 242 11.48 36.73 -9.17
CA ARG A 242 10.14 36.09 -9.26
C ARG A 242 9.78 35.34 -8.00
N GLU A 243 8.49 35.05 -7.82
CA GLU A 243 8.03 34.12 -6.80
C GLU A 243 8.19 32.67 -7.25
N PRO A 244 8.44 31.73 -6.32
CA PRO A 244 8.38 30.31 -6.62
C PRO A 244 6.94 29.87 -6.90
N THR A 245 6.82 28.80 -7.67
CA THR A 245 5.57 28.06 -7.72
C THR A 245 5.46 27.12 -6.52
N ASP A 246 4.24 26.67 -6.22
CA ASP A 246 3.98 25.66 -5.19
C ASP A 246 4.77 24.37 -5.45
N ILE A 247 4.82 23.88 -6.69
CA ILE A 247 5.59 22.68 -7.06
C ILE A 247 7.11 22.87 -6.92
N GLU A 248 7.65 24.09 -7.11
CA GLU A 248 9.06 24.37 -6.85
C GLU A 248 9.37 24.29 -5.36
N LEU A 249 8.50 24.85 -4.51
CA LEU A 249 8.66 24.73 -3.05
C LEU A 249 8.57 23.28 -2.57
N GLU A 250 7.60 22.54 -3.09
CA GLU A 250 7.47 21.10 -2.82
C GLU A 250 8.69 20.31 -3.28
N THR A 251 9.25 20.65 -4.44
CA THR A 251 10.46 20.01 -4.97
C THR A 251 11.66 20.25 -4.04
N PHE A 252 11.85 21.48 -3.52
CA PHE A 252 12.89 21.76 -2.53
C PHE A 252 12.63 20.97 -1.24
N ALA A 253 11.38 20.97 -0.74
CA ALA A 253 11.02 20.25 0.45
C ALA A 253 11.32 18.75 0.35
N GLN A 254 10.97 18.14 -0.76
CA GLN A 254 11.23 16.72 -1.01
C GLN A 254 12.73 16.42 -1.17
N THR A 255 13.41 17.18 -2.03
CA THR A 255 14.84 16.92 -2.32
C THR A 255 15.76 17.26 -1.14
N TRP A 256 15.36 18.17 -0.27
CA TRP A 256 16.11 18.54 0.96
C TRP A 256 15.57 17.84 2.21
N SER A 257 14.68 16.87 2.05
CA SER A 257 14.10 16.12 3.18
C SER A 257 15.14 15.24 3.89
N GLU A 258 14.83 14.85 5.12
CA GLU A 258 15.64 13.86 5.86
C GLU A 258 15.78 12.55 5.06
N HIS A 259 14.74 12.14 4.34
CA HIS A 259 14.74 10.95 3.48
C HIS A 259 15.79 11.03 2.36
N CYS A 260 15.88 12.16 1.66
CA CYS A 260 16.78 12.32 0.51
C CYS A 260 18.22 12.71 0.90
N VAL A 261 18.36 13.61 1.87
CA VAL A 261 19.67 14.21 2.23
C VAL A 261 20.29 13.60 3.46
N HIS A 262 19.48 12.94 4.31
CA HIS A 262 19.90 12.41 5.61
C HIS A 262 20.53 13.48 6.49
N LYS A 263 19.82 14.62 6.68
CA LYS A 263 20.30 15.80 7.38
C LYS A 263 20.89 15.48 8.76
N THR A 264 20.17 14.73 9.58
CA THR A 264 20.59 14.34 10.93
C THR A 264 21.81 13.44 10.88
N LEU A 265 21.78 12.40 10.05
CA LEU A 265 22.89 11.43 9.98
C LEU A 265 24.16 12.01 9.38
N LYS A 266 24.06 13.03 8.50
CA LYS A 266 25.22 13.72 7.90
C LYS A 266 25.63 14.99 8.63
N SER A 267 24.87 15.42 9.63
CA SER A 267 25.19 16.64 10.37
C SER A 267 26.33 16.44 11.37
N THR A 268 26.87 17.58 11.84
CA THR A 268 27.73 17.63 13.02
C THR A 268 26.87 17.55 14.27
N ILE A 269 27.09 16.55 15.10
CA ILE A 269 26.33 16.30 16.32
C ILE A 269 27.16 16.69 17.54
N ARG A 270 26.58 17.44 18.45
CA ARG A 270 27.13 17.63 19.79
C ARG A 270 26.43 16.69 20.76
N TYR A 271 27.17 15.71 21.26
CA TYR A 271 26.69 14.72 22.19
C TYR A 271 27.14 15.06 23.62
N THR A 272 26.21 15.16 24.54
CA THR A 272 26.50 15.35 25.96
C THR A 272 26.08 14.07 26.69
N PRO A 273 27.03 13.29 27.27
CA PRO A 273 26.69 12.10 28.03
C PRO A 273 25.80 12.45 29.22
N ASN A 274 24.64 11.80 29.31
CA ASN A 274 23.77 11.97 30.48
C ASN A 274 24.25 10.99 31.59
N THR A 275 25.02 11.51 32.52
CA THR A 275 25.61 10.71 33.62
C THR A 275 24.59 10.19 34.62
N SER A 276 23.34 10.69 34.59
CA SER A 276 22.31 10.32 35.58
C SER A 276 21.37 9.18 35.13
N ALA A 277 21.23 8.90 33.84
CA ALA A 277 20.24 7.93 33.33
C ALA A 277 20.79 6.58 32.83
N LEU A 278 22.11 6.45 32.64
CA LEU A 278 22.74 5.28 32.00
C LEU A 278 23.96 4.78 32.75
N SER A 279 23.87 4.65 34.07
CA SER A 279 25.01 4.32 34.93
C SER A 279 25.62 2.91 34.71
N THR A 280 25.11 2.08 33.83
CA THR A 280 25.60 0.70 33.66
C THR A 280 26.03 0.33 32.23
N GLN A 281 25.79 1.13 31.21
CA GLN A 281 26.13 0.76 29.82
C GLN A 281 27.03 1.76 29.08
N THR A 282 27.21 2.99 29.55
CA THR A 282 28.03 4.01 28.86
C THR A 282 29.47 4.11 29.33
N SER A 283 29.88 3.40 30.39
CA SER A 283 31.26 3.41 30.89
C SER A 283 32.29 2.87 29.91
N ASP A 284 31.85 2.09 28.91
CA ASP A 284 32.75 1.43 27.97
C ASP A 284 32.92 2.16 26.62
N ILE A 285 32.19 3.26 26.40
CA ILE A 285 32.32 4.05 25.18
C ILE A 285 33.40 5.12 25.37
N THR A 286 34.54 4.91 24.72
CA THR A 286 35.57 5.93 24.63
C THR A 286 35.48 6.69 23.32
N PHE A 287 35.58 8.01 23.39
CA PHE A 287 35.61 8.88 22.21
C PHE A 287 37.04 9.32 21.86
N GLU A 288 37.98 9.06 22.75
CA GLU A 288 39.36 9.45 22.59
C GLU A 288 40.03 8.75 21.40
N GLY A 289 40.73 9.52 20.59
CA GLY A 289 41.43 9.03 19.42
C GLY A 289 40.57 8.62 18.23
N ARG A 290 39.23 8.82 18.28
CA ARG A 290 38.35 8.52 17.14
C ARG A 290 38.39 9.65 16.09
N PRO A 291 38.62 9.34 14.82
CA PRO A 291 38.65 10.33 13.77
C PRO A 291 37.30 11.11 13.67
N GLY A 292 37.37 12.44 13.62
CA GLY A 292 36.20 13.31 13.54
C GLY A 292 35.38 13.41 14.81
N HIS A 293 35.92 12.97 15.95
CA HIS A 293 35.38 13.20 17.28
C HIS A 293 36.27 14.20 18.02
N THR A 294 35.68 15.26 18.54
CA THR A 294 36.37 16.28 19.35
C THR A 294 35.75 16.29 20.74
N ILE A 295 36.54 16.00 21.75
CA ILE A 295 36.12 16.14 23.15
C ILE A 295 36.26 17.61 23.53
N ASN A 296 35.18 18.25 23.91
CA ASN A 296 35.15 19.65 24.30
C ASN A 296 35.53 19.81 25.78
N GLU A 297 35.90 21.04 26.18
CA GLU A 297 36.27 21.35 27.55
C GLU A 297 35.17 21.06 28.58
N ASP A 298 33.90 21.14 28.18
CA ASP A 298 32.73 20.84 29.02
C ASP A 298 32.37 19.34 29.09
N GLY A 299 33.22 18.47 28.54
CA GLY A 299 33.00 17.03 28.52
C GLY A 299 31.99 16.56 27.43
N SER A 300 31.41 17.45 26.65
CA SER A 300 30.63 17.07 25.47
C SER A 300 31.55 16.62 24.34
N VAL A 301 30.98 15.86 23.39
CA VAL A 301 31.72 15.38 22.22
C VAL A 301 31.07 15.93 20.95
N THR A 302 31.86 16.59 20.14
CA THR A 302 31.44 17.02 18.79
C THR A 302 31.84 15.93 17.79
N ILE A 303 30.84 15.42 17.06
CA ILE A 303 31.01 14.35 16.05
C ILE A 303 30.70 14.98 14.68
N ASP A 304 31.71 15.07 13.84
CA ASP A 304 31.58 15.58 12.48
C ASP A 304 31.01 14.52 11.55
N ASN A 305 29.84 14.74 10.96
CA ASN A 305 29.14 13.80 10.09
C ASN A 305 28.94 12.41 10.74
N LEU A 306 27.87 12.29 11.53
CA LEU A 306 27.59 11.10 12.35
C LEU A 306 27.71 9.78 11.56
N LEU A 307 27.07 9.67 10.39
CA LEU A 307 27.10 8.47 9.56
C LEU A 307 28.53 8.09 9.13
N LYS A 308 29.28 9.08 8.66
CA LYS A 308 30.65 8.87 8.18
C LYS A 308 31.60 8.45 9.29
N ARG A 309 31.39 9.00 10.50
CA ARG A 309 32.29 8.76 11.64
C ARG A 309 31.89 7.58 12.51
N THR A 310 30.73 6.99 12.26
CA THR A 310 30.27 5.79 12.98
C THR A 310 30.17 4.60 12.05
N VAL A 311 29.05 4.41 11.34
CA VAL A 311 28.77 3.25 10.49
C VAL A 311 29.79 3.09 9.37
N ALA A 312 30.02 4.16 8.59
CA ALA A 312 30.95 4.09 7.48
C ALA A 312 32.41 3.92 7.95
N ALA A 313 32.81 4.60 9.03
CA ALA A 313 34.16 4.46 9.60
C ALA A 313 34.44 3.03 10.05
N ALA A 314 33.49 2.35 10.69
CA ALA A 314 33.63 0.94 11.08
C ALA A 314 33.84 0.04 9.86
N THR A 315 33.05 0.22 8.82
CA THR A 315 33.15 -0.53 7.56
C THR A 315 34.52 -0.34 6.91
N PHE A 316 34.98 0.90 6.75
CA PHE A 316 36.28 1.20 6.14
C PHE A 316 37.43 0.64 6.98
N LYS A 317 37.33 0.71 8.31
CA LYS A 317 38.33 0.11 9.19
C LYS A 317 38.40 -1.42 9.02
N LEU A 318 37.27 -2.09 8.90
CA LEU A 318 37.20 -3.52 8.62
C LEU A 318 37.83 -3.86 7.26
N MET A 319 37.56 -3.07 6.22
CA MET A 319 38.18 -3.24 4.91
C MET A 319 39.68 -3.11 4.93
N GLU A 320 40.24 -2.29 5.83
CA GLU A 320 41.71 -2.13 6.00
C GLU A 320 42.36 -3.23 6.86
N THR A 321 41.64 -3.72 7.87
CA THR A 321 42.21 -4.58 8.91
C THR A 321 41.95 -6.06 8.72
N GLN A 322 40.93 -6.45 7.94
CA GLN A 322 40.64 -7.86 7.70
C GLN A 322 41.74 -8.53 6.85
N PRO A 323 42.03 -9.82 7.08
CA PRO A 323 43.06 -10.55 6.34
C PRO A 323 42.83 -10.57 4.82
N HIS A 324 41.59 -10.64 4.38
CA HIS A 324 41.19 -10.61 2.99
C HIS A 324 40.59 -9.23 2.65
N LYS A 325 41.43 -8.31 2.21
CA LYS A 325 41.03 -6.92 1.95
C LYS A 325 40.05 -6.74 0.80
N ASP A 326 39.89 -7.76 -0.05
CA ASP A 326 39.01 -7.79 -1.21
C ASP A 326 37.59 -8.34 -0.93
N TRP A 327 37.28 -8.61 0.35
CA TRP A 327 35.96 -9.14 0.73
C TRP A 327 34.78 -8.20 0.40
N CYS A 328 35.00 -6.90 0.49
CA CYS A 328 33.98 -5.90 0.18
C CYS A 328 34.14 -5.37 -1.25
N VAL A 329 33.27 -5.79 -2.13
CA VAL A 329 33.32 -5.40 -3.57
C VAL A 329 32.71 -4.02 -3.76
N SER A 330 31.58 -3.73 -3.13
CA SER A 330 30.90 -2.43 -3.21
C SER A 330 30.11 -2.14 -1.95
N VAL A 331 30.22 -0.91 -1.43
CA VAL A 331 29.44 -0.43 -0.29
C VAL A 331 29.24 1.09 -0.39
N PHE A 332 28.08 1.59 -0.01
CA PHE A 332 27.67 3.01 -0.01
C PHE A 332 27.72 3.70 -1.39
N LYS A 333 27.67 2.97 -2.47
CA LYS A 333 27.79 3.52 -3.84
C LYS A 333 26.66 3.13 -4.78
N ASP A 334 26.05 1.98 -4.55
CA ASP A 334 25.08 1.38 -5.46
C ASP A 334 23.80 1.00 -4.70
N ASN A 335 22.82 0.42 -5.41
CA ASN A 335 21.53 0.01 -4.86
C ASN A 335 21.66 -1.05 -3.76
N SER A 336 22.70 -1.90 -3.81
CA SER A 336 22.98 -2.90 -2.79
C SER A 336 24.46 -2.93 -2.39
N GLY A 337 24.76 -3.44 -1.20
CA GLY A 337 26.11 -3.82 -0.81
C GLY A 337 26.48 -5.15 -1.46
N ILE A 338 27.77 -5.31 -1.85
CA ILE A 338 28.26 -6.54 -2.47
C ILE A 338 29.48 -7.04 -1.68
N VAL A 339 29.40 -8.27 -1.22
CA VAL A 339 30.53 -8.99 -0.61
C VAL A 339 30.98 -10.11 -1.52
N LYS A 340 32.30 -10.35 -1.58
CA LYS A 340 32.90 -11.46 -2.32
C LYS A 340 32.49 -12.78 -1.66
N PHE A 341 31.95 -13.70 -2.44
CA PHE A 341 31.63 -15.05 -2.00
C PHE A 341 32.79 -16.02 -2.36
N ASP A 342 33.21 -16.00 -3.62
CA ASP A 342 34.37 -16.74 -4.11
C ASP A 342 35.08 -15.94 -5.21
N ASP A 343 35.86 -16.58 -6.06
CA ASP A 343 36.63 -15.88 -7.13
C ASP A 343 35.74 -15.45 -8.32
N THR A 344 34.51 -15.97 -8.42
CA THR A 344 33.58 -15.73 -9.55
C THR A 344 32.31 -15.03 -9.10
N ASP A 345 31.86 -15.25 -7.88
CA ASP A 345 30.56 -14.81 -7.42
C ASP A 345 30.65 -13.81 -6.25
N GLY A 346 29.71 -12.87 -6.24
CA GLY A 346 29.46 -11.96 -5.15
C GLY A 346 28.04 -12.12 -4.59
N VAL A 347 27.87 -11.84 -3.32
CA VAL A 347 26.57 -11.82 -2.64
C VAL A 347 26.10 -10.37 -2.50
N CYS A 348 24.97 -10.05 -3.07
CA CYS A 348 24.30 -8.77 -2.88
C CYS A 348 23.47 -8.79 -1.60
N ILE A 349 23.51 -7.70 -0.82
CA ILE A 349 22.73 -7.52 0.39
C ILE A 349 22.03 -6.16 0.31
N LYS A 350 20.72 -6.18 0.42
CA LYS A 350 19.88 -4.96 0.54
C LYS A 350 18.97 -5.12 1.74
N VAL A 351 18.84 -4.07 2.52
CA VAL A 351 17.87 -3.95 3.60
C VAL A 351 17.01 -2.69 3.37
N GLU A 352 15.75 -2.79 3.70
CA GLU A 352 14.79 -1.69 3.60
C GLU A 352 13.92 -1.64 4.84
N THR A 353 13.61 -0.45 5.32
CA THR A 353 12.59 -0.20 6.34
C THR A 353 11.36 0.38 5.67
N HIS A 354 10.19 -0.17 5.95
CA HIS A 354 8.95 0.27 5.33
C HIS A 354 7.83 0.39 6.36
N ASN A 355 8.07 1.21 7.40
CA ASN A 355 7.22 1.33 8.57
C ASN A 355 5.97 2.20 8.28
N HIS A 356 6.13 3.48 7.98
CA HIS A 356 5.00 4.40 7.82
C HIS A 356 4.00 3.98 6.73
N PRO A 357 4.40 3.61 5.50
CA PRO A 357 3.46 3.08 4.51
C PRO A 357 2.75 1.81 4.98
N SER A 358 3.44 0.93 5.72
CA SER A 358 2.84 -0.28 6.29
C SER A 358 1.88 0.01 7.45
N ALA A 359 2.08 1.11 8.19
CA ALA A 359 1.13 1.56 9.20
C ALA A 359 -0.18 2.08 8.60
N ILE A 360 -0.12 2.70 7.41
CA ILE A 360 -1.28 3.26 6.70
C ILE A 360 -2.02 2.18 5.92
N GLU A 361 -1.28 1.40 5.11
CA GLU A 361 -1.81 0.31 4.29
C GLU A 361 -0.86 -0.89 4.38
N PRO A 362 -1.07 -1.80 5.34
CA PRO A 362 -0.09 -2.84 5.68
C PRO A 362 0.23 -3.80 4.53
N TYR A 363 -0.76 -4.17 3.72
CA TYR A 363 -0.55 -5.09 2.60
C TYR A 363 0.32 -4.47 1.50
N GLY A 364 -0.08 -3.31 0.99
CA GLY A 364 0.65 -2.60 -0.06
C GLY A 364 1.98 -2.03 0.43
N GLY A 365 2.00 -1.54 1.68
CA GLY A 365 3.22 -1.05 2.32
C GLY A 365 4.29 -2.13 2.42
N ALA A 366 3.96 -3.31 2.94
CA ALA A 366 4.90 -4.43 3.05
C ALA A 366 5.28 -5.00 1.67
N ALA A 367 4.33 -5.08 0.74
CA ALA A 367 4.62 -5.48 -0.64
C ALA A 367 5.62 -4.53 -1.31
N THR A 368 5.48 -3.23 -1.09
CA THR A 368 6.43 -2.22 -1.60
C THR A 368 7.80 -2.35 -0.93
N GLY A 369 7.84 -2.63 0.38
CA GLY A 369 9.10 -2.82 1.12
C GLY A 369 9.93 -3.99 0.58
N ILE A 370 9.35 -5.17 0.47
CA ILE A 370 10.04 -6.34 -0.14
C ILE A 370 10.35 -6.08 -1.61
N GLY A 371 9.44 -5.42 -2.33
CA GLY A 371 9.64 -5.04 -3.73
C GLY A 371 10.84 -4.12 -3.91
N GLY A 372 11.07 -3.17 -2.98
CA GLY A 372 12.25 -2.30 -2.96
C GLY A 372 13.54 -3.10 -2.82
N CYS A 373 13.61 -4.02 -1.87
CA CYS A 373 14.78 -4.89 -1.70
C CYS A 373 15.06 -5.73 -2.95
N ILE A 374 14.03 -6.32 -3.55
CA ILE A 374 14.15 -7.14 -4.77
C ILE A 374 14.63 -6.30 -5.95
N ARG A 375 14.03 -5.14 -6.17
CA ARG A 375 14.36 -4.26 -7.29
C ARG A 375 15.77 -3.69 -7.18
N ASP A 376 16.23 -3.36 -5.98
CA ASP A 376 17.58 -2.85 -5.77
C ASP A 376 18.65 -3.90 -6.02
N VAL A 377 18.41 -5.17 -5.66
CA VAL A 377 19.30 -6.26 -6.04
C VAL A 377 19.36 -6.42 -7.57
N ILE A 378 18.22 -6.40 -8.24
CA ILE A 378 18.17 -6.47 -9.72
C ILE A 378 18.85 -5.24 -10.33
N GLY A 379 18.62 -4.05 -9.76
CA GLY A 379 19.18 -2.77 -10.22
C GLY A 379 20.69 -2.63 -10.01
N THR A 380 21.30 -3.47 -9.17
CA THR A 380 22.77 -3.49 -8.96
C THR A 380 23.53 -3.85 -10.25
N GLY A 381 22.90 -4.54 -11.20
CA GLY A 381 23.50 -4.92 -12.47
C GLY A 381 24.33 -6.21 -12.37
N LEU A 382 25.21 -6.45 -13.35
CA LEU A 382 26.07 -7.65 -13.44
C LEU A 382 25.28 -8.97 -13.33
N ALA A 383 24.06 -9.01 -13.85
CA ALA A 383 23.12 -10.12 -13.74
C ALA A 383 22.78 -10.52 -12.29
N ALA A 384 22.86 -9.59 -11.34
CA ALA A 384 22.45 -9.83 -9.96
C ALA A 384 20.96 -10.21 -9.91
N ARG A 385 20.66 -11.23 -9.11
CA ARG A 385 19.31 -11.74 -8.94
C ARG A 385 19.01 -12.01 -7.46
N PRO A 386 17.81 -11.66 -6.98
CA PRO A 386 17.39 -12.02 -5.63
C PRO A 386 17.24 -13.55 -5.53
N ILE A 387 17.72 -14.12 -4.44
CA ILE A 387 17.69 -15.56 -4.20
C ILE A 387 16.87 -15.93 -2.96
N ALA A 388 16.80 -15.02 -1.99
CA ALA A 388 16.05 -15.23 -0.75
C ALA A 388 15.79 -13.90 -0.04
N ASN A 389 14.76 -13.89 0.82
CA ASN A 389 14.46 -12.81 1.76
C ASN A 389 14.68 -13.26 3.20
N THR A 390 14.95 -12.30 4.06
CA THR A 390 14.78 -12.39 5.51
C THR A 390 13.87 -11.24 5.93
N ASP A 391 12.79 -11.53 6.69
CA ASP A 391 11.77 -10.55 6.99
C ASP A 391 11.63 -10.34 8.50
N THR A 392 11.74 -9.09 8.95
CA THR A 392 11.52 -8.73 10.36
C THR A 392 10.27 -7.84 10.44
N PHE A 393 9.28 -8.30 11.22
CA PHE A 393 8.06 -7.53 11.47
C PHE A 393 8.10 -6.95 12.87
N CYS A 394 7.83 -5.65 12.98
CA CYS A 394 7.73 -4.92 14.25
C CYS A 394 6.30 -4.41 14.37
N VAL A 395 5.54 -4.93 15.33
CA VAL A 395 4.11 -4.60 15.50
C VAL A 395 3.77 -4.46 16.98
N ALA A 396 2.69 -3.73 17.29
CA ALA A 396 2.13 -3.73 18.64
C ALA A 396 1.45 -5.08 18.93
N PHE A 397 1.06 -5.29 20.19
CA PHE A 397 0.47 -6.55 20.64
C PHE A 397 -0.82 -6.87 19.87
N PRO A 398 -0.93 -8.04 19.21
CA PRO A 398 -2.10 -8.42 18.41
C PRO A 398 -3.39 -8.59 19.23
N ASP A 399 -3.28 -8.71 20.54
CA ASP A 399 -4.39 -8.79 21.48
C ASP A 399 -4.74 -7.45 22.16
N THR A 400 -4.19 -6.34 21.68
CA THR A 400 -4.52 -5.00 22.14
C THR A 400 -6.03 -4.76 22.04
N SER A 401 -6.64 -4.31 23.14
CA SER A 401 -8.07 -3.98 23.14
C SER A 401 -8.36 -2.83 22.19
N THR A 402 -9.43 -2.94 21.41
CA THR A 402 -9.88 -1.89 20.48
C THR A 402 -10.08 -0.53 21.17
N SER A 403 -10.48 -0.54 22.47
CA SER A 403 -10.62 0.68 23.28
C SER A 403 -9.30 1.43 23.50
N ASN A 404 -8.16 0.77 23.34
CA ASN A 404 -6.83 1.32 23.56
C ASN A 404 -6.15 1.74 22.25
N ILE A 405 -6.83 1.59 21.11
CA ILE A 405 -6.30 1.96 19.80
C ILE A 405 -6.76 3.37 19.46
N PRO A 406 -5.84 4.31 19.18
CA PRO A 406 -6.21 5.65 18.77
C PRO A 406 -7.03 5.65 17.47
N GLY A 407 -7.89 6.66 17.31
CA GLY A 407 -8.63 6.84 16.05
C GLY A 407 -7.71 6.95 14.84
N GLY A 408 -8.04 6.28 13.74
CA GLY A 408 -7.24 6.24 12.52
C GLY A 408 -6.07 5.25 12.52
N VAL A 409 -5.84 4.53 13.62
CA VAL A 409 -4.80 3.49 13.71
C VAL A 409 -5.42 2.12 13.44
N ILE A 410 -4.79 1.34 12.58
CA ILE A 410 -5.22 -0.02 12.24
C ILE A 410 -4.92 -0.96 13.42
N HIS A 411 -5.84 -1.89 13.68
CA HIS A 411 -5.67 -2.88 14.74
C HIS A 411 -4.40 -3.73 14.51
N PRO A 412 -3.50 -3.89 15.51
CA PRO A 412 -2.20 -4.57 15.34
C PRO A 412 -2.30 -5.99 14.79
N LYS A 413 -3.33 -6.75 15.16
CA LYS A 413 -3.59 -8.08 14.61
C LYS A 413 -3.79 -8.03 13.10
N ARG A 414 -4.55 -7.04 12.61
CA ARG A 414 -4.78 -6.85 11.19
C ARG A 414 -3.50 -6.39 10.50
N THR A 415 -2.78 -5.44 11.09
CA THR A 415 -1.48 -5.00 10.57
C THR A 415 -0.56 -6.19 10.37
N LEU A 416 -0.38 -7.05 11.37
CA LEU A 416 0.45 -8.25 11.26
C LEU A 416 0.00 -9.19 10.14
N GLN A 417 -1.30 -9.48 10.06
CA GLN A 417 -1.84 -10.35 9.00
C GLN A 417 -1.58 -9.80 7.60
N GLN A 418 -1.75 -8.50 7.42
CA GLN A 418 -1.62 -7.85 6.12
C GLN A 418 -0.17 -7.64 5.69
N VAL A 419 0.76 -7.32 6.59
CA VAL A 419 2.19 -7.22 6.25
C VAL A 419 2.74 -8.58 5.81
N VAL A 420 2.37 -9.66 6.52
CA VAL A 420 2.73 -11.03 6.12
C VAL A 420 2.14 -11.39 4.75
N ALA A 421 0.88 -11.01 4.50
CA ALA A 421 0.24 -11.25 3.21
C ALA A 421 0.92 -10.47 2.07
N GLY A 422 1.29 -9.20 2.30
CA GLY A 422 1.99 -8.37 1.32
C GLY A 422 3.35 -8.94 0.91
N VAL A 423 4.16 -9.33 1.90
CA VAL A 423 5.45 -9.99 1.66
C VAL A 423 5.26 -11.32 0.91
N ARG A 424 4.34 -12.16 1.38
CA ARG A 424 4.04 -13.46 0.76
C ARG A 424 3.65 -13.31 -0.71
N ASP A 425 2.72 -12.42 -0.99
CA ASP A 425 2.14 -12.32 -2.34
C ASP A 425 3.12 -11.71 -3.34
N TYR A 426 3.97 -10.79 -2.92
CA TYR A 426 5.03 -10.27 -3.77
C TYR A 426 6.16 -11.30 -3.97
N GLY A 427 6.71 -11.82 -2.87
CA GLY A 427 7.84 -12.75 -2.91
C GLY A 427 7.51 -14.05 -3.63
N ASN A 428 6.36 -14.67 -3.33
CA ASN A 428 5.95 -15.93 -3.95
C ASN A 428 5.74 -15.81 -5.45
N ARG A 429 5.17 -14.70 -5.92
CA ARG A 429 4.97 -14.46 -7.36
C ARG A 429 6.27 -14.25 -8.12
N MET A 430 7.30 -13.76 -7.43
CA MET A 430 8.65 -13.62 -7.97
C MET A 430 9.48 -14.90 -7.82
N GLY A 431 8.98 -15.92 -7.14
CA GLY A 431 9.70 -17.16 -6.86
C GLY A 431 10.82 -17.01 -5.85
N ILE A 432 10.77 -16.02 -4.97
CA ILE A 432 11.81 -15.70 -3.98
C ILE A 432 11.31 -16.15 -2.60
N PRO A 433 11.96 -17.15 -1.97
CA PRO A 433 11.54 -17.65 -0.67
C PRO A 433 11.98 -16.72 0.48
N THR A 434 11.16 -16.63 1.51
CA THR A 434 11.59 -16.15 2.83
C THR A 434 12.24 -17.32 3.58
N VAL A 435 13.52 -17.20 3.90
CA VAL A 435 14.32 -18.28 4.53
C VAL A 435 14.47 -18.13 6.02
N ASN A 436 14.30 -16.90 6.53
CA ASN A 436 14.43 -16.56 7.95
C ASN A 436 13.70 -15.25 8.23
N GLY A 437 13.46 -14.97 9.51
CA GLY A 437 12.85 -13.71 9.94
C GLY A 437 12.70 -13.64 11.45
N ALA A 438 12.09 -12.54 11.89
CA ALA A 438 11.77 -12.29 13.30
C ALA A 438 10.45 -11.53 13.43
N LEU A 439 9.81 -11.68 14.57
CA LEU A 439 8.68 -10.88 15.00
C LEU A 439 9.04 -10.19 16.32
N ALA A 440 9.10 -8.87 16.29
CA ALA A 440 9.25 -8.04 17.48
C ALA A 440 7.90 -7.42 17.86
N VAL A 441 7.54 -7.52 19.13
CA VAL A 441 6.26 -7.02 19.63
C VAL A 441 6.51 -6.03 20.75
N ASP A 442 6.07 -4.77 20.56
CA ASP A 442 6.23 -3.70 21.56
C ASP A 442 5.08 -2.67 21.40
N PRO A 443 4.54 -2.12 22.51
CA PRO A 443 3.50 -1.07 22.44
C PRO A 443 3.92 0.16 21.60
N ALA A 444 5.21 0.46 21.51
CA ALA A 444 5.73 1.59 20.74
C ALA A 444 5.45 1.48 19.23
N TYR A 445 5.16 0.28 18.73
CA TYR A 445 4.81 0.07 17.32
C TYR A 445 3.32 0.23 17.01
N LEU A 446 2.52 0.82 17.94
CA LEU A 446 1.06 0.87 17.75
C LEU A 446 0.63 1.71 16.53
N ALA A 447 1.38 2.70 16.15
CA ALA A 447 1.06 3.59 15.02
C ALA A 447 2.25 3.79 14.08
N ASN A 448 3.16 2.83 14.06
CA ASN A 448 4.40 2.96 13.29
C ASN A 448 4.73 1.67 12.51
#